data_2e7f60b5ef9d7716fe30388c9eb81298
#
_entry.id   2e7f60b5ef9d7716fe30388c9eb81298
#
_cell.length_a   1.000
_cell.length_b   1.000
_cell.length_c   1.000
_cell.angle_alpha   90.00
_cell.angle_beta   90.00
_cell.angle_gamma   90.00
#
_symmetry.space_group_name_H-M   'P 1'
#
loop_
_entity.id
_entity.type
_entity.pdbx_description
1 polymer ?
#
loop_
_entity_poly.entity_id
_entity_poly.type
_entity_poly.pdbx_seq_one_letter_code
_entity_poly.pdbx_strand_id
1 'polypeptide(L)'
;KMGLLSEKNKEVLLGPLSVNNPVIVQMLGICSALAVTSKLEPAIVMGISVTAVVAFANVIISLLRNTIPNRIRIIVQLVVVAALVTIVSEVLKAFAYDVNKQLSVFVGLIITNCILMGRLEAFALGNGPWESFLDGIGNGLGYALILVIVGFFRELLGSGTLLGFQVIPQAFYDFGYVNNGLMILPPMALIVIAVIIWVHRSRNKELQEN
;
A
#
# COMPACT_ATOMS: atom_id res chain seq x y z
N LYS A 1 -24.72 11.56 20.47
CA LYS A 1 -24.65 10.09 20.48
C LYS A 1 -23.58 9.70 19.49
N MET A 2 -22.38 9.40 20.00
CA MET A 2 -21.27 8.86 19.23
C MET A 2 -21.60 7.41 18.88
N GLY A 3 -22.18 7.17 17.72
CA GLY A 3 -22.21 5.84 17.13
C GLY A 3 -20.83 5.58 16.51
N LEU A 4 -20.06 4.65 17.08
CA LEU A 4 -18.75 4.21 16.57
C LEU A 4 -18.79 3.75 15.10
N LEU A 5 -19.97 3.51 14.57
CA LEU A 5 -20.25 3.08 13.19
C LEU A 5 -21.34 3.96 12.57
N SER A 6 -21.13 5.28 12.53
CA SER A 6 -21.97 6.16 11.69
C SER A 6 -21.80 5.76 10.22
N GLU A 7 -22.85 5.92 9.41
CA GLU A 7 -22.83 5.69 7.95
C GLU A 7 -21.61 6.35 7.28
N LYS A 8 -21.26 7.57 7.71
CA LYS A 8 -20.08 8.30 7.27
C LYS A 8 -18.77 7.55 7.55
N ASN A 9 -18.65 6.91 8.73
CA ASN A 9 -17.45 6.16 9.11
C ASN A 9 -17.30 4.86 8.30
N LYS A 10 -18.40 4.23 7.92
CA LYS A 10 -18.39 3.07 7.01
C LYS A 10 -17.97 3.47 5.61
N GLU A 11 -18.42 4.61 5.12
CA GLU A 11 -18.04 5.14 3.81
C GLU A 11 -16.55 5.49 3.76
N VAL A 12 -16.01 6.12 4.81
CA VAL A 12 -14.57 6.42 4.92
C VAL A 12 -13.72 5.15 4.96
N LEU A 13 -14.19 4.08 5.60
CA LEU A 13 -13.46 2.82 5.70
C LEU A 13 -13.57 1.96 4.44
N LEU A 14 -14.77 1.85 3.85
CA LEU A 14 -15.04 0.95 2.72
C LEU A 14 -14.86 1.62 1.34
N GLY A 15 -14.99 2.94 1.26
CA GLY A 15 -14.77 3.69 0.03
C GLY A 15 -13.43 3.41 -0.63
N PRO A 16 -12.31 3.45 0.10
CA PRO A 16 -10.97 3.14 -0.44
C PRO A 16 -10.79 1.71 -0.91
N LEU A 17 -11.61 0.76 -0.41
CA LEU A 17 -11.53 -0.63 -0.84
C LEU A 17 -12.14 -0.87 -2.23
N SER A 18 -13.14 -0.07 -2.64
CA SER A 18 -13.90 -0.30 -3.87
C SER A 18 -13.82 0.84 -4.87
N VAL A 19 -14.47 1.96 -4.58
CA VAL A 19 -14.67 3.04 -5.55
C VAL A 19 -13.54 4.07 -5.55
N ASN A 20 -12.98 4.38 -4.37
CA ASN A 20 -11.95 5.41 -4.18
C ASN A 20 -10.59 4.81 -3.79
N ASN A 21 -10.19 3.70 -4.44
CA ASN A 21 -8.92 3.05 -4.13
C ASN A 21 -7.74 4.01 -4.36
N PRO A 22 -6.82 4.16 -3.36
CA PRO A 22 -5.72 5.11 -3.45
C PRO A 22 -4.74 4.82 -4.60
N VAL A 23 -4.55 3.57 -4.98
CA VAL A 23 -3.67 3.19 -6.09
C VAL A 23 -4.36 3.34 -7.44
N ILE A 24 -5.62 2.88 -7.55
CA ILE A 24 -6.34 2.83 -8.84
C ILE A 24 -6.85 4.20 -9.26
N VAL A 25 -7.42 4.96 -8.32
CA VAL A 25 -8.09 6.23 -8.60
C VAL A 25 -7.16 7.42 -8.38
N GLN A 26 -6.45 7.43 -7.25
CA GLN A 26 -5.56 8.53 -6.86
C GLN A 26 -4.13 8.35 -7.38
N MET A 27 -3.79 7.18 -7.94
CA MET A 27 -2.44 6.81 -8.42
C MET A 27 -1.33 6.96 -7.37
N LEU A 28 -1.68 6.85 -6.09
CA LEU A 28 -0.73 6.95 -4.98
C LEU A 28 -0.11 5.59 -4.67
N GLY A 29 1.18 5.56 -4.35
CA GLY A 29 1.87 4.33 -3.92
C GLY A 29 2.36 3.42 -5.05
N ILE A 30 2.30 3.85 -6.32
CA ILE A 30 2.79 3.06 -7.46
C ILE A 30 4.30 2.79 -7.34
N CYS A 31 5.09 3.78 -6.89
CA CYS A 31 6.54 3.64 -6.75
C CYS A 31 6.94 2.47 -5.85
N SER A 32 6.30 2.35 -4.68
CA SER A 32 6.54 1.24 -3.75
C SER A 32 5.97 -0.08 -4.26
N ALA A 33 4.82 -0.04 -4.95
CA ALA A 33 4.24 -1.21 -5.59
C ALA A 33 5.18 -1.83 -6.65
N LEU A 34 5.88 -1.01 -7.45
CA LEU A 34 6.85 -1.50 -8.42
C LEU A 34 8.03 -2.24 -7.77
N ALA A 35 8.53 -1.71 -6.65
CA ALA A 35 9.72 -2.22 -5.98
C ALA A 35 9.44 -3.51 -5.19
N VAL A 36 8.30 -3.58 -4.48
CA VAL A 36 8.05 -4.62 -3.46
C VAL A 36 7.30 -5.83 -3.99
N THR A 37 6.55 -5.70 -5.10
CA THR A 37 5.68 -6.77 -5.62
C THR A 37 6.40 -7.86 -6.43
N SER A 38 7.73 -7.94 -6.38
CA SER A 38 8.48 -9.02 -7.01
C SER A 38 8.22 -10.40 -6.37
N LYS A 39 7.90 -10.41 -5.08
CA LYS A 39 7.49 -11.59 -4.30
C LYS A 39 6.27 -11.23 -3.44
N LEU A 40 5.42 -12.21 -3.17
CA LEU A 40 4.19 -12.03 -2.40
C LEU A 40 4.45 -11.79 -0.91
N GLU A 41 5.44 -12.47 -0.33
CA GLU A 41 5.79 -12.37 1.09
C GLU A 41 6.14 -10.91 1.49
N PRO A 42 7.14 -10.23 0.88
CA PRO A 42 7.44 -8.84 1.20
C PRO A 42 6.29 -7.89 0.84
N ALA A 43 5.47 -8.21 -0.16
CA ALA A 43 4.31 -7.39 -0.52
C ALA A 43 3.24 -7.37 0.59
N ILE A 44 2.96 -8.52 1.20
CA ILE A 44 2.01 -8.63 2.33
C ILE A 44 2.55 -7.86 3.54
N VAL A 45 3.81 -8.11 3.93
CA VAL A 45 4.41 -7.45 5.09
C VAL A 45 4.47 -5.93 4.90
N MET A 46 4.83 -5.47 3.71
CA MET A 46 4.83 -4.05 3.36
C MET A 46 3.41 -3.45 3.44
N GLY A 47 2.40 -4.15 2.93
CA GLY A 47 1.00 -3.71 3.00
C GLY A 47 0.52 -3.51 4.43
N ILE A 48 0.80 -4.47 5.31
CA ILE A 48 0.44 -4.38 6.74
C ILE A 48 1.22 -3.24 7.43
N SER A 49 2.52 -3.15 7.19
CA SER A 49 3.38 -2.11 7.78
C SER A 49 2.95 -0.70 7.37
N VAL A 50 2.67 -0.48 6.09
CA VAL A 50 2.17 0.81 5.60
C VAL A 50 0.81 1.13 6.21
N THR A 51 -0.10 0.17 6.29
CA THR A 51 -1.43 0.37 6.91
C THR A 51 -1.30 0.84 8.36
N ALA A 52 -0.46 0.17 9.15
CA ALA A 52 -0.21 0.55 10.53
C ALA A 52 0.40 1.98 10.63
N VAL A 53 1.43 2.26 9.84
CA VAL A 53 2.10 3.57 9.85
C VAL A 53 1.15 4.68 9.42
N VAL A 54 0.34 4.49 8.35
CA VAL A 54 -0.64 5.49 7.90
C VAL A 54 -1.68 5.77 8.97
N ALA A 55 -2.23 4.72 9.61
CA ALA A 55 -3.25 4.87 10.64
C ALA A 55 -2.74 5.68 11.83
N PHE A 56 -1.57 5.34 12.37
CA PHE A 56 -0.97 6.07 13.50
C PHE A 56 -0.49 7.46 13.12
N ALA A 57 0.14 7.64 11.96
CA ALA A 57 0.59 8.94 11.47
C ALA A 57 -0.59 9.90 11.29
N ASN A 58 -1.70 9.44 10.72
CA ASN A 58 -2.91 10.24 10.57
C ASN A 58 -3.44 10.74 11.92
N VAL A 59 -3.46 9.89 12.95
CA VAL A 59 -3.88 10.28 14.30
C VAL A 59 -2.94 11.36 14.87
N ILE A 60 -1.64 11.13 14.82
CA ILE A 60 -0.65 12.05 15.39
C ILE A 60 -0.72 13.41 14.69
N ILE A 61 -0.76 13.44 13.36
CA ILE A 61 -0.85 14.70 12.60
C ILE A 61 -2.18 15.40 12.85
N SER A 62 -3.29 14.67 12.95
CA SER A 62 -4.59 15.26 13.30
C SER A 62 -4.60 15.90 14.69
N LEU A 63 -3.89 15.33 15.67
CA LEU A 63 -3.72 15.92 16.99
C LEU A 63 -2.84 17.19 16.95
N LEU A 64 -1.78 17.16 16.14
CA LEU A 64 -0.81 18.25 16.01
C LEU A 64 -1.25 19.37 15.06
N ARG A 65 -2.36 19.19 14.33
CA ARG A 65 -2.79 20.11 13.25
C ARG A 65 -2.88 21.58 13.64
N ASN A 66 -3.26 21.88 14.90
CA ASN A 66 -3.39 23.27 15.38
C ASN A 66 -2.05 23.90 15.78
N THR A 67 -1.00 23.09 15.98
CA THR A 67 0.31 23.54 16.43
C THR A 67 1.28 23.75 15.27
N ILE A 68 1.03 23.08 14.13
CA ILE A 68 1.98 23.07 13.00
C ILE A 68 1.73 24.28 12.07
N PRO A 69 2.70 25.20 11.92
CA PRO A 69 2.59 26.27 10.94
C PRO A 69 2.73 25.73 9.49
N ASN A 70 1.99 26.32 8.57
CA ASN A 70 1.90 25.86 7.17
C ASN A 70 3.25 25.76 6.45
N ARG A 71 4.26 26.55 6.84
CA ARG A 71 5.57 26.57 6.18
C ARG A 71 6.43 25.34 6.45
N ILE A 72 6.28 24.70 7.63
CA ILE A 72 7.10 23.56 8.05
C ILE A 72 6.29 22.25 8.10
N ARG A 73 5.05 22.25 7.63
CA ARG A 73 4.11 21.15 7.71
C ARG A 73 4.67 19.84 7.16
N ILE A 74 5.23 19.88 5.95
CA ILE A 74 5.79 18.70 5.28
C ILE A 74 6.97 18.12 6.07
N ILE A 75 7.82 18.98 6.67
CA ILE A 75 8.97 18.53 7.47
C ILE A 75 8.50 17.78 8.72
N VAL A 76 7.50 18.34 9.42
CA VAL A 76 6.93 17.69 10.61
C VAL A 76 6.29 16.35 10.27
N GLN A 77 5.54 16.27 9.17
CA GLN A 77 4.96 15.01 8.68
C GLN A 77 6.03 13.96 8.41
N LEU A 78 7.11 14.32 7.72
CA LEU A 78 8.23 13.42 7.44
C LEU A 78 8.93 12.92 8.72
N VAL A 79 9.13 13.79 9.70
CA VAL A 79 9.76 13.41 10.98
C VAL A 79 8.88 12.43 11.75
N VAL A 80 7.59 12.68 11.84
CA VAL A 80 6.63 11.76 12.51
C VAL A 80 6.59 10.42 11.82
N VAL A 81 6.50 10.41 10.48
CA VAL A 81 6.51 9.16 9.70
C VAL A 81 7.83 8.41 9.88
N ALA A 82 8.97 9.09 9.83
CA ALA A 82 10.28 8.47 10.03
C ALA A 82 10.40 7.81 11.42
N ALA A 83 9.92 8.46 12.46
CA ALA A 83 9.91 7.91 13.82
C ALA A 83 9.04 6.65 13.91
N LEU A 84 7.83 6.67 13.34
CA LEU A 84 6.94 5.50 13.33
C LEU A 84 7.52 4.33 12.52
N VAL A 85 8.10 4.61 11.36
CA VAL A 85 8.73 3.60 10.51
C VAL A 85 9.93 2.96 11.21
N THR A 86 10.72 3.74 11.95
CA THR A 86 11.83 3.19 12.76
C THR A 86 11.31 2.21 13.81
N ILE A 87 10.24 2.55 14.52
CA ILE A 87 9.61 1.66 15.50
C ILE A 87 9.13 0.37 14.83
N VAL A 88 8.44 0.46 13.69
CA VAL A 88 7.98 -0.71 12.93
C VAL A 88 9.17 -1.56 12.46
N SER A 89 10.26 -0.94 12.02
CA SER A 89 11.48 -1.66 11.62
C SER A 89 12.10 -2.44 12.78
N GLU A 90 12.17 -1.86 13.98
CA GLU A 90 12.70 -2.56 15.17
C GLU A 90 11.79 -3.73 15.59
N VAL A 91 10.47 -3.55 15.50
CA VAL A 91 9.50 -4.63 15.76
C VAL A 91 9.67 -5.77 14.73
N LEU A 92 9.81 -5.45 13.45
CA LEU A 92 10.05 -6.45 12.41
C LEU A 92 11.39 -7.20 12.60
N LYS A 93 12.44 -6.52 13.06
CA LYS A 93 13.73 -7.18 13.42
C LYS A 93 13.55 -8.19 14.54
N ALA A 94 12.69 -7.90 15.51
CA ALA A 94 12.47 -8.78 16.65
C ALA A 94 11.70 -10.06 16.29
N PHE A 95 10.73 -9.96 15.35
CA PHE A 95 9.81 -11.06 15.05
C PHE A 95 10.12 -11.81 13.75
N ALA A 96 10.71 -11.15 12.75
CA ALA A 96 10.89 -11.69 11.41
C ALA A 96 12.23 -11.24 10.80
N TYR A 97 13.34 -11.75 11.34
CA TYR A 97 14.68 -11.32 10.94
C TYR A 97 14.98 -11.53 9.45
N ASP A 98 14.59 -12.68 8.88
CA ASP A 98 14.84 -13.00 7.47
C ASP A 98 14.06 -12.09 6.52
N VAL A 99 12.80 -11.79 6.87
CA VAL A 99 11.96 -10.85 6.12
C VAL A 99 12.49 -9.42 6.24
N ASN A 100 12.98 -9.04 7.43
CA ASN A 100 13.57 -7.72 7.63
C ASN A 100 14.85 -7.51 6.82
N LYS A 101 15.67 -8.51 6.64
CA LYS A 101 16.87 -8.41 5.79
C LYS A 101 16.52 -8.09 4.34
N GLN A 102 15.42 -8.65 3.82
CA GLN A 102 14.90 -8.32 2.49
C GLN A 102 14.22 -6.94 2.46
N LEU A 103 13.52 -6.57 3.55
CA LEU A 103 12.77 -5.32 3.65
C LEU A 103 13.60 -4.12 4.09
N SER A 104 14.82 -4.29 4.60
CA SER A 104 15.64 -3.16 5.08
C SER A 104 15.85 -2.07 4.02
N VAL A 105 15.95 -2.47 2.76
CA VAL A 105 16.03 -1.55 1.62
C VAL A 105 14.68 -0.86 1.38
N PHE A 106 13.56 -1.52 1.66
CA PHE A 106 12.22 -1.02 1.38
C PHE A 106 11.64 -0.17 2.53
N VAL A 107 12.22 -0.26 3.73
CA VAL A 107 11.82 0.58 4.89
C VAL A 107 11.93 2.07 4.54
N GLY A 108 12.98 2.47 3.83
CA GLY A 108 13.12 3.83 3.32
C GLY A 108 12.00 4.25 2.36
N LEU A 109 11.45 3.31 1.59
CA LEU A 109 10.33 3.56 0.69
C LEU A 109 8.99 3.77 1.42
N ILE A 110 8.87 3.33 2.68
CA ILE A 110 7.68 3.62 3.49
C ILE A 110 7.65 5.10 3.85
N ILE A 111 8.79 5.68 4.24
CA ILE A 111 8.90 7.09 4.64
C ILE A 111 8.52 8.03 3.48
N THR A 112 9.00 7.72 2.29
CA THR A 112 8.76 8.53 1.08
C THR A 112 7.53 8.10 0.28
N ASN A 113 6.69 7.22 0.85
CA ASN A 113 5.53 6.71 0.15
C ASN A 113 4.48 7.81 -0.05
N CYS A 114 4.11 8.04 -1.31
CA CYS A 114 3.16 9.09 -1.67
C CYS A 114 1.76 8.88 -1.09
N ILE A 115 1.37 7.63 -0.74
CA ILE A 115 0.08 7.40 -0.06
C ILE A 115 0.07 7.98 1.35
N LEU A 116 1.18 7.84 2.11
CA LEU A 116 1.33 8.45 3.43
C LEU A 116 1.20 9.98 3.34
N MET A 117 2.06 10.59 2.55
CA MET A 117 2.05 12.05 2.38
C MET A 117 0.71 12.56 1.87
N GLY A 118 0.11 11.87 0.89
CA GLY A 118 -1.17 12.25 0.33
C GLY A 118 -2.32 12.20 1.34
N ARG A 119 -2.38 11.19 2.21
CA ARG A 119 -3.44 11.08 3.22
C ARG A 119 -3.23 12.00 4.42
N LEU A 120 -2.00 12.20 4.86
CA LEU A 120 -1.66 13.17 5.90
C LEU A 120 -2.07 14.59 5.49
N GLU A 121 -1.79 14.96 4.25
CA GLU A 121 -2.09 16.29 3.71
C GLU A 121 -3.58 16.47 3.39
N ALA A 122 -4.19 15.52 2.69
CA ALA A 122 -5.56 15.66 2.20
C ALA A 122 -6.62 15.41 3.28
N PHE A 123 -6.36 14.55 4.25
CA PHE A 123 -7.40 14.14 5.21
C PHE A 123 -7.07 14.48 6.67
N ALA A 124 -5.88 14.13 7.16
CA ALA A 124 -5.55 14.24 8.58
C ALA A 124 -5.54 15.68 9.11
N LEU A 125 -5.17 16.65 8.26
CA LEU A 125 -5.17 18.07 8.62
C LEU A 125 -6.57 18.68 8.69
N GLY A 126 -7.54 18.13 7.99
CA GLY A 126 -8.91 18.66 7.94
C GLY A 126 -9.89 18.00 8.91
N ASN A 127 -9.62 16.77 9.35
CA ASN A 127 -10.56 15.94 10.08
C ASN A 127 -10.09 15.60 11.50
N GLY A 128 -11.02 15.08 12.31
CA GLY A 128 -10.72 14.64 13.68
C GLY A 128 -9.86 13.38 13.75
N PRO A 129 -9.20 13.11 14.90
CA PRO A 129 -8.26 11.98 15.03
C PRO A 129 -8.93 10.63 14.80
N TRP A 130 -10.19 10.45 15.20
CA TRP A 130 -10.92 9.20 15.01
C TRP A 130 -11.25 8.92 13.53
N GLU A 131 -11.75 9.93 12.82
CA GLU A 131 -12.02 9.82 11.38
C GLU A 131 -10.72 9.59 10.59
N SER A 132 -9.64 10.26 11.00
CA SER A 132 -8.31 10.11 10.40
C SER A 132 -7.72 8.72 10.61
N PHE A 133 -7.98 8.08 11.76
CA PHE A 133 -7.57 6.70 12.01
C PHE A 133 -8.29 5.72 11.08
N LEU A 134 -9.62 5.85 10.93
CA LEU A 134 -10.41 5.00 10.04
C LEU A 134 -10.02 5.18 8.57
N ASP A 135 -9.75 6.42 8.16
CA ASP A 135 -9.24 6.72 6.82
C ASP A 135 -7.88 6.06 6.55
N GLY A 136 -6.98 6.11 7.54
CA GLY A 136 -5.67 5.47 7.46
C GLY A 136 -5.78 3.95 7.27
N ILE A 137 -6.66 3.29 8.01
CA ILE A 137 -6.92 1.85 7.87
C ILE A 137 -7.54 1.54 6.50
N GLY A 138 -8.57 2.28 6.09
CA GLY A 138 -9.26 2.06 4.82
C GLY A 138 -8.33 2.20 3.61
N ASN A 139 -7.58 3.28 3.54
CA ASN A 139 -6.62 3.52 2.45
C ASN A 139 -5.42 2.57 2.50
N GLY A 140 -4.92 2.24 3.70
CA GLY A 140 -3.85 1.27 3.88
C GLY A 140 -4.26 -0.13 3.41
N LEU A 141 -5.46 -0.60 3.76
CA LEU A 141 -6.00 -1.88 3.30
C LEU A 141 -6.25 -1.87 1.78
N GLY A 142 -6.77 -0.77 1.23
CA GLY A 142 -6.94 -0.62 -0.22
C GLY A 142 -5.62 -0.73 -0.97
N TYR A 143 -4.56 -0.13 -0.43
CA TYR A 143 -3.20 -0.24 -0.95
C TYR A 143 -2.65 -1.67 -0.83
N ALA A 144 -2.78 -2.29 0.35
CA ALA A 144 -2.33 -3.66 0.59
C ALA A 144 -2.99 -4.67 -0.35
N LEU A 145 -4.29 -4.51 -0.62
CA LEU A 145 -5.03 -5.34 -1.56
C LEU A 145 -4.39 -5.31 -2.96
N ILE A 146 -4.08 -4.12 -3.46
CA ILE A 146 -3.46 -3.99 -4.79
C ILE A 146 -2.05 -4.58 -4.81
N LEU A 147 -1.24 -4.38 -3.75
CA LEU A 147 0.07 -5.00 -3.63
C LEU A 147 -0.01 -6.52 -3.72
N VAL A 148 -0.97 -7.13 -3.01
CA VAL A 148 -1.16 -8.58 -3.01
C VAL A 148 -1.60 -9.08 -4.37
N ILE A 149 -2.54 -8.40 -5.04
CA ILE A 149 -3.00 -8.78 -6.38
C ILE A 149 -1.83 -8.70 -7.38
N VAL A 150 -1.11 -7.59 -7.42
CA VAL A 150 0.02 -7.41 -8.34
C VAL A 150 1.15 -8.41 -8.04
N GLY A 151 1.48 -8.61 -6.75
CA GLY A 151 2.47 -9.57 -6.30
C GLY A 151 2.10 -11.00 -6.68
N PHE A 152 0.84 -11.38 -6.52
CA PHE A 152 0.33 -12.69 -6.90
C PHE A 152 0.53 -12.97 -8.40
N PHE A 153 0.13 -12.06 -9.27
CA PHE A 153 0.30 -12.23 -10.71
C PHE A 153 1.78 -12.28 -11.11
N ARG A 154 2.61 -11.44 -10.54
CA ARG A 154 4.03 -11.36 -10.85
C ARG A 154 4.80 -12.60 -10.36
N GLU A 155 4.55 -13.06 -9.15
CA GLU A 155 5.21 -14.25 -8.61
C GLU A 155 4.75 -15.51 -9.33
N LEU A 156 3.45 -15.65 -9.60
CA LEU A 156 2.90 -16.80 -10.31
C LEU A 156 3.48 -16.93 -11.72
N LEU A 157 3.48 -15.84 -12.50
CA LEU A 157 3.92 -15.88 -13.89
C LEU A 157 5.45 -15.76 -14.05
N GLY A 158 6.13 -15.13 -13.08
CA GLY A 158 7.57 -14.92 -13.12
C GLY A 158 8.39 -16.09 -12.58
N SER A 159 7.98 -16.62 -11.42
CA SER A 159 8.73 -17.68 -10.72
C SER A 159 8.03 -19.04 -10.76
N GLY A 160 6.72 -19.08 -11.03
CA GLY A 160 5.93 -20.31 -10.93
C GLY A 160 5.74 -20.82 -9.49
N THR A 161 6.13 -19.98 -8.50
CA THR A 161 6.02 -20.26 -7.07
C THR A 161 5.03 -19.28 -6.43
N LEU A 162 4.42 -19.66 -5.32
CA LEU A 162 3.63 -18.78 -4.45
C LEU A 162 4.07 -19.02 -3.01
N LEU A 163 4.54 -17.97 -2.33
CA LEU A 163 5.06 -18.04 -0.95
C LEU A 163 6.15 -19.12 -0.78
N GLY A 164 6.98 -19.34 -1.80
CA GLY A 164 8.03 -20.35 -1.79
C GLY A 164 7.58 -21.78 -2.13
N PHE A 165 6.29 -22.03 -2.30
CA PHE A 165 5.77 -23.33 -2.77
C PHE A 165 5.65 -23.34 -4.29
N GLN A 166 6.14 -24.41 -4.93
CA GLN A 166 6.02 -24.61 -6.37
C GLN A 166 4.56 -24.95 -6.71
N VAL A 167 3.85 -24.02 -7.36
CA VAL A 167 2.43 -24.18 -7.73
C VAL A 167 2.28 -24.78 -9.11
N ILE A 168 3.22 -24.47 -10.01
CA ILE A 168 3.20 -25.01 -11.38
C ILE A 168 3.78 -26.41 -11.34
N PRO A 169 2.98 -27.49 -11.66
CA PRO A 169 3.46 -28.85 -11.69
C PRO A 169 4.55 -29.04 -12.76
N GLN A 170 5.53 -29.91 -12.49
CA GLN A 170 6.64 -30.20 -13.40
C GLN A 170 6.19 -30.62 -14.82
N ALA A 171 5.01 -31.20 -14.94
CA ALA A 171 4.44 -31.55 -16.24
C ALA A 171 4.28 -30.34 -17.20
N PHE A 172 4.11 -29.12 -16.70
CA PHE A 172 4.07 -27.92 -17.52
C PHE A 172 5.47 -27.50 -18.01
N TYR A 173 6.52 -27.75 -17.21
CA TYR A 173 7.90 -27.51 -17.62
C TYR A 173 8.34 -28.50 -18.69
N ASP A 174 7.87 -29.75 -18.64
CA ASP A 174 8.13 -30.77 -19.65
C ASP A 174 7.42 -30.47 -20.99
N PHE A 175 6.32 -29.72 -20.98
CA PHE A 175 5.65 -29.18 -22.17
C PHE A 175 6.39 -27.98 -22.81
N GLY A 176 7.51 -27.54 -22.24
CA GLY A 176 8.30 -26.43 -22.77
C GLY A 176 7.97 -25.06 -22.16
N TYR A 177 7.23 -25.01 -21.04
CA TYR A 177 6.99 -23.76 -20.33
C TYR A 177 8.29 -23.29 -19.65
N VAL A 178 8.72 -22.08 -20.00
CA VAL A 178 9.87 -21.41 -19.37
C VAL A 178 9.35 -20.23 -18.55
N ASN A 179 9.78 -20.12 -17.32
CA ASN A 179 9.42 -18.99 -16.46
C ASN A 179 9.77 -17.67 -17.13
N ASN A 180 8.78 -16.76 -17.18
CA ASN A 180 8.97 -15.45 -17.81
C ASN A 180 9.66 -14.49 -16.84
N GLY A 181 11.01 -14.47 -16.85
CA GLY A 181 11.82 -13.56 -16.04
C GLY A 181 11.52 -12.07 -16.26
N LEU A 182 10.89 -11.71 -17.39
CA LEU A 182 10.45 -10.34 -17.68
C LEU A 182 9.38 -9.87 -16.67
N MET A 183 8.55 -10.78 -16.16
CA MET A 183 7.49 -10.48 -15.19
C MET A 183 8.03 -9.98 -13.84
N ILE A 184 9.26 -10.38 -13.47
CA ILE A 184 9.91 -9.97 -12.22
C ILE A 184 10.45 -8.54 -12.35
N LEU A 185 10.70 -8.04 -13.56
CA LEU A 185 11.23 -6.71 -13.79
C LEU A 185 10.22 -5.60 -13.47
N PRO A 186 10.66 -4.43 -12.96
CA PRO A 186 9.77 -3.30 -12.62
C PRO A 186 8.85 -2.81 -13.75
N PRO A 187 9.29 -2.77 -15.04
CA PRO A 187 8.40 -2.33 -16.13
C PRO A 187 7.13 -3.16 -16.27
N MET A 188 7.21 -4.46 -15.98
CA MET A 188 6.06 -5.34 -16.09
C MET A 188 5.03 -5.09 -14.99
N ALA A 189 5.49 -4.66 -13.80
CA ALA A 189 4.57 -4.23 -12.73
C ALA A 189 3.73 -3.02 -13.17
N LEU A 190 4.31 -2.06 -13.90
CA LEU A 190 3.57 -0.93 -14.47
C LEU A 190 2.47 -1.41 -15.43
N ILE A 191 2.78 -2.35 -16.31
CA ILE A 191 1.81 -2.90 -17.25
C ILE A 191 0.67 -3.60 -16.51
N VAL A 192 0.97 -4.42 -15.51
CA VAL A 192 -0.04 -5.12 -14.70
C VAL A 192 -0.94 -4.11 -13.97
N ILE A 193 -0.36 -3.10 -13.34
CA ILE A 193 -1.12 -2.03 -12.66
C ILE A 193 -1.98 -1.26 -13.67
N ALA A 194 -1.43 -0.91 -14.84
CA ALA A 194 -2.17 -0.20 -15.88
C ALA A 194 -3.37 -1.02 -16.40
N VAL A 195 -3.22 -2.33 -16.57
CA VAL A 195 -4.31 -3.23 -16.95
C VAL A 195 -5.38 -3.28 -15.85
N ILE A 196 -4.99 -3.36 -14.58
CA ILE A 196 -5.92 -3.35 -13.44
C ILE A 196 -6.71 -2.03 -13.42
N ILE A 197 -6.03 -0.88 -13.59
CA ILE A 197 -6.66 0.44 -13.65
C ILE A 197 -7.63 0.53 -14.84
N TRP A 198 -7.20 0.05 -16.00
CA TRP A 198 -8.03 0.05 -17.21
C TRP A 198 -9.31 -0.77 -17.03
N VAL A 199 -9.20 -2.00 -16.50
CA VAL A 199 -10.34 -2.88 -16.23
C VAL A 199 -11.28 -2.26 -15.20
N HIS A 200 -10.74 -1.66 -14.14
CA HIS A 200 -11.54 -1.01 -13.10
C HIS A 200 -12.31 0.22 -13.65
N ARG A 201 -11.64 1.09 -14.41
CA ARG A 201 -12.27 2.25 -15.05
C ARG A 201 -13.28 1.86 -16.13
N SER A 202 -13.00 0.79 -16.88
CA SER A 202 -13.94 0.26 -17.89
C SER A 202 -15.26 -0.24 -17.27
N ARG A 203 -15.19 -0.76 -16.04
CA ARG A 203 -16.40 -1.22 -15.32
C ARG A 203 -17.17 -0.07 -14.66
N ASN A 204 -16.50 0.97 -14.22
CA ASN A 204 -17.07 2.11 -13.51
C ASN A 204 -17.12 3.33 -14.46
N LYS A 205 -18.24 3.49 -15.17
CA LYS A 205 -18.42 4.60 -16.12
C LYS A 205 -18.34 6.00 -15.51
N GLU A 206 -18.61 6.14 -14.21
CA GLU A 206 -18.50 7.40 -13.47
C GLU A 206 -17.07 7.90 -13.32
N LEU A 207 -16.06 7.02 -13.46
CA LEU A 207 -14.63 7.33 -13.39
C LEU A 207 -14.01 7.60 -14.77
N GLN A 208 -14.80 7.53 -15.84
CA GLN A 208 -14.37 7.89 -17.18
C GLN A 208 -14.56 9.40 -17.34
N GLU A 209 -13.46 10.13 -17.38
CA GLU A 209 -13.44 11.51 -17.85
C GLU A 209 -13.77 11.54 -19.34
N ASN A 210 -14.77 12.35 -19.71
CA ASN A 210 -15.12 12.64 -21.11
C ASN A 210 -14.03 13.48 -21.77
#